data_3c8e5a3c3a63f324a82214971e8ffce7
#
_entry.id   3c8e5a3c3a63f324a82214971e8ffce7
#
_cell.length_a   1.000
_cell.length_b   1.000
_cell.length_c   1.000
_cell.angle_alpha   90.00
_cell.angle_beta   90.00
_cell.angle_gamma   90.00
#
_symmetry.space_group_name_H-M   'P 1'
#
loop_
_entity.id
_entity.type
_entity.pdbx_description
1 polymer ?
#
loop_
_entity_poly.entity_id
_entity_poly.type
_entity_poly.pdbx_seq_one_letter_code
_entity_poly.pdbx_strand_id
1 'polypeptide(L)'
;MKFLTSELLAALKQRDLKQNLVALYRYLLLLAGIIVAYSFVFHAVMLHEGQRHSWITGVYWTLTVMTTLGFGDITFHSDLGRGFTIVVMLTGVVMLLILLPFTFIRNFYAPWLDAQLKLKAPRELPEGTRGHVILCAYDAIAQAFVAHLVARAIPYVVLEPDPTRAVALHGEGVNVLVGYPDSVDTWRSARAERARLVVANLDDPANTNVTITLREHAPDVAIAAIVEDHDAIDILELAGATNVIALKRQLGQQLAARVGVGGRAAQVVGRYESLLVAELPARGTSLVGRTVRESRLRETKAAAEQREMPSVLIPAPHSGG
;
A
#
# COMPACT_ATOMS: atom_id res chain seq x y z
N MET A 1 15.48 -13.26 -14.63
CA MET A 1 15.00 -11.87 -14.54
C MET A 1 14.99 -11.30 -13.12
N LYS A 2 14.97 -12.13 -12.06
CA LYS A 2 14.86 -11.67 -10.63
C LYS A 2 16.12 -10.93 -10.09
N PHE A 3 17.29 -11.08 -10.67
CA PHE A 3 18.51 -10.35 -10.25
C PHE A 3 18.54 -8.89 -10.69
N LEU A 4 17.87 -8.55 -11.78
CA LEU A 4 17.83 -7.17 -12.31
C LEU A 4 17.02 -6.21 -11.42
N THR A 5 16.00 -6.69 -10.71
CA THR A 5 15.14 -5.83 -9.88
C THR A 5 15.79 -5.44 -8.57
N SER A 6 16.54 -6.34 -7.92
CA SER A 6 17.27 -6.04 -6.67
C SER A 6 18.46 -5.12 -6.90
N GLU A 7 19.20 -5.31 -8.00
CA GLU A 7 20.29 -4.40 -8.41
C GLU A 7 19.75 -3.02 -8.84
N LEU A 8 18.61 -3.00 -9.53
CA LEU A 8 17.96 -1.75 -9.95
C LEU A 8 17.44 -0.95 -8.74
N LEU A 9 16.84 -1.61 -7.75
CA LEU A 9 16.42 -1.00 -6.48
C LEU A 9 17.62 -0.52 -5.64
N ALA A 10 18.70 -1.29 -5.58
CA ALA A 10 19.94 -0.87 -4.92
C ALA A 10 20.60 0.30 -5.66
N ALA A 11 20.58 0.30 -7.00
CA ALA A 11 21.09 1.38 -7.83
C ALA A 11 20.23 2.65 -7.74
N LEU A 12 18.91 2.54 -7.68
CA LEU A 12 17.98 3.65 -7.44
C LEU A 12 18.20 4.25 -6.05
N LYS A 13 18.34 3.44 -5.02
CA LYS A 13 18.64 3.89 -3.66
C LYS A 13 20.00 4.58 -3.55
N GLN A 14 21.03 4.10 -4.28
CA GLN A 14 22.32 4.80 -4.42
C GLN A 14 22.22 6.09 -5.23
N ARG A 15 21.33 6.14 -6.21
CA ARG A 15 21.12 7.31 -7.06
C ARG A 15 20.48 8.46 -6.27
N ASP A 16 19.49 8.15 -5.43
CA ASP A 16 18.84 9.15 -4.57
C ASP A 16 19.81 9.71 -3.53
N LEU A 17 20.62 8.86 -2.90
CA LEU A 17 21.67 9.30 -1.97
C LEU A 17 22.71 10.18 -2.67
N LYS A 18 23.16 9.82 -3.87
CA LYS A 18 24.10 10.64 -4.66
C LYS A 18 23.48 11.98 -5.06
N GLN A 19 22.22 12.01 -5.48
CA GLN A 19 21.53 13.26 -5.83
C GLN A 19 21.38 14.19 -4.63
N ASN A 20 21.04 13.64 -3.46
CA ASN A 20 20.91 14.39 -2.21
C ASN A 20 22.26 14.96 -1.74
N LEU A 21 23.33 14.16 -1.86
CA LEU A 21 24.69 14.62 -1.55
C LEU A 21 25.16 15.72 -2.51
N VAL A 22 24.84 15.59 -3.80
CA VAL A 22 25.16 16.60 -4.81
C VAL A 22 24.41 17.90 -4.53
N ALA A 23 23.14 17.82 -4.14
CA ALA A 23 22.34 18.99 -3.78
C ALA A 23 22.93 19.72 -2.57
N LEU A 24 23.31 18.99 -1.52
CA LEU A 24 23.98 19.57 -0.33
C LEU A 24 25.33 20.19 -0.69
N TYR A 25 26.14 19.50 -1.50
CA TYR A 25 27.45 20.00 -1.95
C TYR A 25 27.31 21.29 -2.77
N ARG A 26 26.35 21.37 -3.69
CA ARG A 26 26.04 22.59 -4.45
C ARG A 26 25.64 23.73 -3.53
N TYR A 27 24.83 23.44 -2.51
CA TYR A 27 24.43 24.42 -1.52
C TYR A 27 25.62 24.96 -0.73
N LEU A 28 26.50 24.06 -0.24
CA LEU A 28 27.71 24.43 0.50
C LEU A 28 28.70 25.23 -0.36
N LEU A 29 28.84 24.89 -1.65
CA LEU A 29 29.65 25.66 -2.59
C LEU A 29 29.09 27.07 -2.79
N LEU A 30 27.77 27.19 -2.96
CA LEU A 30 27.11 28.49 -3.09
C LEU A 30 27.32 29.33 -1.82
N LEU A 31 27.13 28.74 -0.65
CA LEU A 31 27.35 29.40 0.63
C LEU A 31 28.81 29.87 0.78
N ALA A 32 29.77 28.99 0.46
CA ALA A 32 31.20 29.35 0.48
C ALA A 32 31.51 30.50 -0.51
N GLY A 33 30.94 30.46 -1.71
CA GLY A 33 31.06 31.53 -2.69
C GLY A 33 30.52 32.88 -2.19
N ILE A 34 29.37 32.86 -1.48
CA ILE A 34 28.80 34.07 -0.88
C ILE A 34 29.71 34.60 0.24
N ILE A 35 30.23 33.72 1.11
CA ILE A 35 31.17 34.14 2.17
C ILE A 35 32.41 34.78 1.58
N VAL A 36 33.00 34.21 0.53
CA VAL A 36 34.15 34.75 -0.14
C VAL A 36 33.80 36.10 -0.77
N ALA A 37 32.68 36.21 -1.47
CA ALA A 37 32.25 37.48 -2.09
C ALA A 37 32.05 38.58 -1.04
N TYR A 38 31.40 38.28 0.06
CA TYR A 38 31.22 39.23 1.18
C TYR A 38 32.55 39.61 1.81
N SER A 39 33.52 38.70 1.94
CA SER A 39 34.88 39.02 2.42
C SER A 39 35.59 39.99 1.51
N PHE A 40 35.42 39.90 0.21
CA PHE A 40 35.94 40.88 -0.77
C PHE A 40 35.30 42.26 -0.57
N VAL A 41 33.97 42.30 -0.48
CA VAL A 41 33.22 43.56 -0.26
C VAL A 41 33.63 44.19 1.09
N PHE A 42 33.78 43.35 2.16
CA PHE A 42 34.28 43.80 3.46
C PHE A 42 35.63 44.55 3.35
N HIS A 43 36.58 43.95 2.61
CA HIS A 43 37.88 44.59 2.40
C HIS A 43 37.78 45.92 1.64
N ALA A 44 36.94 45.95 0.61
CA ALA A 44 36.76 47.17 -0.16
C ALA A 44 36.16 48.31 0.67
N VAL A 45 35.14 48.00 1.48
CA VAL A 45 34.48 48.99 2.38
C VAL A 45 35.41 49.44 3.51
N MET A 46 36.15 48.49 4.13
CA MET A 46 37.13 48.82 5.19
C MET A 46 38.29 49.68 4.68
N LEU A 47 38.78 49.42 3.48
CA LEU A 47 39.78 50.27 2.82
C LEU A 47 39.26 51.68 2.58
N HIS A 48 37.96 51.82 2.20
CA HIS A 48 37.33 53.13 2.03
C HIS A 48 37.23 53.91 3.37
N GLU A 49 37.07 53.19 4.48
CA GLU A 49 37.07 53.76 5.83
C GLU A 49 38.49 53.97 6.41
N GLY A 50 39.53 53.66 5.63
CA GLY A 50 40.93 53.82 6.05
C GLY A 50 41.47 52.72 6.95
N GLN A 51 40.70 51.64 7.12
CA GLN A 51 41.07 50.50 7.95
C GLN A 51 41.69 49.37 7.09
N ARG A 52 42.74 48.76 7.56
CA ARG A 52 43.41 47.62 6.90
C ARG A 52 43.29 46.38 7.74
N HIS A 53 42.66 45.35 7.18
CA HIS A 53 42.50 44.04 7.85
C HIS A 53 43.11 42.92 6.99
N SER A 54 43.41 41.76 7.61
CA SER A 54 43.84 40.56 6.89
C SER A 54 42.66 39.88 6.18
N TRP A 55 42.94 39.05 5.18
CA TRP A 55 41.89 38.29 4.49
C TRP A 55 41.11 37.35 5.43
N ILE A 56 41.78 36.76 6.40
CA ILE A 56 41.16 35.91 7.41
C ILE A 56 40.17 36.72 8.28
N THR A 57 40.49 37.98 8.56
CA THR A 57 39.59 38.89 9.29
C THR A 57 38.30 39.15 8.52
N GLY A 58 38.36 39.28 7.22
CA GLY A 58 37.15 39.43 6.37
C GLY A 58 36.23 38.21 6.41
N VAL A 59 36.81 37.00 6.32
CA VAL A 59 36.05 35.75 6.48
C VAL A 59 35.46 35.61 7.88
N TYR A 60 36.26 35.87 8.91
CA TYR A 60 35.83 35.86 10.31
C TYR A 60 34.63 36.81 10.53
N TRP A 61 34.76 38.08 10.11
CA TRP A 61 33.70 39.07 10.25
C TRP A 61 32.43 38.65 9.52
N THR A 62 32.57 38.16 8.28
CA THR A 62 31.42 37.70 7.50
C THR A 62 30.69 36.56 8.20
N LEU A 63 31.41 35.58 8.72
CA LEU A 63 30.83 34.44 9.46
C LEU A 63 30.16 34.87 10.75
N THR A 64 30.80 35.76 11.55
CA THR A 64 30.22 36.24 12.81
C THR A 64 28.95 37.05 12.62
N VAL A 65 28.88 37.84 11.55
CA VAL A 65 27.65 38.58 11.19
C VAL A 65 26.59 37.66 10.62
N MET A 66 26.94 36.74 9.71
CA MET A 66 25.99 35.79 9.14
C MET A 66 25.38 34.82 10.17
N THR A 67 26.15 34.45 11.18
CA THR A 67 25.67 33.63 12.31
C THR A 67 24.95 34.42 13.39
N THR A 68 24.84 35.74 13.21
CA THR A 68 24.25 36.68 14.19
C THR A 68 25.01 36.77 15.53
N LEU A 69 26.25 36.27 15.61
CA LEU A 69 27.11 36.38 16.79
C LEU A 69 27.52 37.82 17.07
N GLY A 70 28.02 38.52 16.05
CA GLY A 70 28.29 39.94 16.06
C GLY A 70 29.08 40.42 17.30
N PHE A 71 30.28 39.92 17.53
CA PHE A 71 31.09 40.26 18.74
C PHE A 71 31.34 41.76 18.89
N GLY A 72 31.24 42.54 17.82
CA GLY A 72 31.42 43.99 17.89
C GLY A 72 32.90 44.45 17.97
N ASP A 73 33.82 43.52 17.81
CA ASP A 73 35.28 43.79 17.79
C ASP A 73 35.74 44.49 16.52
N ILE A 74 34.98 44.29 15.41
CA ILE A 74 35.23 44.91 14.12
C ILE A 74 33.89 45.47 13.60
N THR A 75 33.78 46.78 13.45
CA THR A 75 32.57 47.47 13.09
C THR A 75 32.82 48.52 12.00
N PHE A 76 31.82 48.73 11.14
CA PHE A 76 31.79 49.82 10.18
C PHE A 76 31.27 51.11 10.82
N HIS A 77 31.86 52.23 10.45
CA HIS A 77 31.44 53.55 10.92
C HIS A 77 30.58 54.30 9.92
N SER A 78 30.71 53.99 8.62
CA SER A 78 29.94 54.59 7.57
C SER A 78 28.55 54.00 7.42
N ASP A 79 27.57 54.76 6.90
CA ASP A 79 26.26 54.28 6.58
C ASP A 79 26.24 53.20 5.46
N LEU A 80 27.21 53.30 4.53
CA LEU A 80 27.43 52.27 3.51
C LEU A 80 27.86 50.95 4.13
N GLY A 81 28.80 50.96 5.08
CA GLY A 81 29.21 49.75 5.83
C GLY A 81 28.12 49.16 6.68
N ARG A 82 27.31 50.00 7.36
CA ARG A 82 26.15 49.57 8.12
C ARG A 82 25.08 48.92 7.23
N GLY A 83 24.80 49.55 6.05
CA GLY A 83 23.89 48.94 5.08
C GLY A 83 24.37 47.61 4.56
N PHE A 84 25.69 47.46 4.26
CA PHE A 84 26.29 46.19 3.91
C PHE A 84 26.13 45.15 5.02
N THR A 85 26.38 45.53 6.30
CA THR A 85 26.18 44.63 7.46
C THR A 85 24.77 44.08 7.53
N ILE A 86 23.75 44.91 7.29
CA ILE A 86 22.33 44.48 7.25
C ILE A 86 22.12 43.42 6.15
N VAL A 87 22.65 43.63 4.96
CA VAL A 87 22.54 42.68 3.85
C VAL A 87 23.20 41.33 4.19
N VAL A 88 24.42 41.37 4.77
CA VAL A 88 25.15 40.18 5.18
C VAL A 88 24.38 39.41 6.26
N MET A 89 23.85 40.13 7.27
CA MET A 89 23.07 39.54 8.36
C MET A 89 21.79 38.87 7.84
N LEU A 90 20.99 39.53 7.02
CA LEU A 90 19.76 38.98 6.46
C LEU A 90 20.05 37.76 5.58
N THR A 91 21.07 37.85 4.74
CA THR A 91 21.50 36.70 3.91
C THR A 91 21.96 35.54 4.79
N GLY A 92 22.69 35.80 5.86
CA GLY A 92 23.14 34.79 6.82
C GLY A 92 21.98 34.09 7.52
N VAL A 93 21.01 34.85 8.01
CA VAL A 93 19.79 34.30 8.64
C VAL A 93 19.07 33.35 7.67
N VAL A 94 18.86 33.77 6.43
CA VAL A 94 18.18 32.93 5.45
C VAL A 94 19.00 31.70 5.10
N MET A 95 20.28 31.87 4.80
CA MET A 95 21.13 30.78 4.33
C MET A 95 21.51 29.81 5.46
N LEU A 96 22.02 30.29 6.58
CA LEU A 96 22.55 29.43 7.65
C LEU A 96 21.47 28.94 8.60
N LEU A 97 20.49 29.79 9.00
CA LEU A 97 19.53 29.43 10.03
C LEU A 97 18.25 28.81 9.45
N ILE A 98 17.90 29.11 8.20
CA ILE A 98 16.68 28.58 7.56
C ILE A 98 17.04 27.48 6.57
N LEU A 99 17.75 27.82 5.49
CA LEU A 99 17.96 26.89 4.37
C LEU A 99 18.88 25.72 4.70
N LEU A 100 19.89 25.90 5.52
CA LEU A 100 20.82 24.81 5.90
C LEU A 100 20.12 23.69 6.69
N PRO A 101 19.38 23.97 7.80
CA PRO A 101 18.65 22.95 8.52
C PRO A 101 17.58 22.29 7.65
N PHE A 102 16.82 23.05 6.86
CA PHE A 102 15.82 22.50 5.94
C PHE A 102 16.44 21.55 4.90
N THR A 103 17.59 21.94 4.34
CA THR A 103 18.31 21.11 3.39
C THR A 103 18.80 19.81 4.04
N PHE A 104 19.28 19.89 5.28
CA PHE A 104 19.70 18.72 6.04
C PHE A 104 18.53 17.80 6.37
N ILE A 105 17.42 18.34 6.89
CA ILE A 105 16.22 17.57 7.22
C ILE A 105 15.70 16.85 5.97
N ARG A 106 15.53 17.57 4.87
CA ARG A 106 14.98 17.00 3.62
C ARG A 106 15.85 15.90 3.03
N ASN A 107 17.17 16.09 3.03
CA ASN A 107 18.08 15.21 2.30
C ASN A 107 18.63 14.06 3.15
N PHE A 108 18.63 14.18 4.48
CA PHE A 108 19.22 13.17 5.38
C PHE A 108 18.25 12.65 6.42
N TYR A 109 17.57 13.54 7.16
CA TYR A 109 16.73 13.11 8.28
C TYR A 109 15.46 12.40 7.82
N ALA A 110 14.73 12.94 6.84
CA ALA A 110 13.50 12.33 6.34
C ALA A 110 13.76 10.95 5.71
N PRO A 111 14.75 10.73 4.82
CA PRO A 111 15.06 9.41 4.29
C PRO A 111 15.54 8.42 5.37
N TRP A 112 16.27 8.90 6.37
CA TRP A 112 16.69 8.07 7.50
C TRP A 112 15.50 7.63 8.35
N LEU A 113 14.56 8.53 8.64
CA LEU A 113 13.32 8.22 9.36
C LEU A 113 12.46 7.22 8.61
N ASP A 114 12.30 7.39 7.30
CA ASP A 114 11.59 6.45 6.43
C ASP A 114 12.23 5.05 6.46
N ALA A 115 13.57 5.00 6.46
CA ALA A 115 14.28 3.73 6.57
C ALA A 115 14.04 3.04 7.93
N GLN A 116 13.97 3.79 9.02
CA GLN A 116 13.65 3.27 10.36
C GLN A 116 12.20 2.77 10.45
N LEU A 117 11.25 3.48 9.84
CA LEU A 117 9.85 3.07 9.79
C LEU A 117 9.68 1.77 9.00
N LYS A 118 10.39 1.62 7.87
CA LYS A 118 10.39 0.41 7.02
C LYS A 118 10.88 -0.84 7.74
N LEU A 119 11.66 -0.70 8.80
CA LEU A 119 12.13 -1.83 9.62
C LEU A 119 11.07 -2.34 10.62
N LYS A 120 9.99 -1.60 10.85
CA LYS A 120 8.96 -1.96 11.85
C LYS A 120 7.86 -2.89 11.30
N ALA A 121 7.69 -3.01 10.00
CA ALA A 121 6.73 -3.94 9.42
C ALA A 121 7.27 -5.37 9.42
N PRO A 122 6.51 -6.37 9.89
CA PRO A 122 6.93 -7.76 9.90
C PRO A 122 7.29 -8.26 8.50
N ARG A 123 8.37 -9.05 8.41
CA ARG A 123 8.82 -9.69 7.16
C ARG A 123 8.73 -11.20 7.20
N GLU A 124 8.42 -11.77 8.35
CA GLU A 124 8.26 -13.19 8.57
C GLU A 124 7.23 -13.43 9.67
N LEU A 125 6.40 -14.45 9.50
CA LEU A 125 5.47 -14.89 10.53
C LEU A 125 6.18 -15.80 11.55
N PRO A 126 5.75 -15.79 12.82
CA PRO A 126 6.28 -16.69 13.84
C PRO A 126 6.20 -18.16 13.40
N GLU A 127 7.18 -18.98 13.81
CA GLU A 127 7.28 -20.39 13.40
C GLU A 127 6.06 -21.23 13.77
N GLY A 128 5.34 -20.86 14.82
CA GLY A 128 4.13 -21.55 15.30
C GLY A 128 2.85 -21.20 14.52
N THR A 129 2.90 -20.27 13.56
CA THR A 129 1.72 -19.80 12.82
C THR A 129 1.18 -20.92 11.92
N ARG A 130 -0.12 -21.21 12.06
CA ARG A 130 -0.83 -22.24 11.29
C ARG A 130 -2.32 -21.95 11.22
N GLY A 131 -2.99 -22.48 10.20
CA GLY A 131 -4.44 -22.35 10.03
C GLY A 131 -4.89 -20.91 9.75
N HIS A 132 -3.97 -20.05 9.35
CA HIS A 132 -4.22 -18.65 9.02
C HIS A 132 -4.63 -18.48 7.56
N VAL A 133 -5.20 -17.32 7.27
CA VAL A 133 -5.56 -16.89 5.92
C VAL A 133 -4.55 -15.88 5.42
N ILE A 134 -4.06 -16.05 4.19
CA ILE A 134 -3.15 -15.10 3.54
C ILE A 134 -3.93 -14.37 2.43
N LEU A 135 -3.89 -13.03 2.43
CA LEU A 135 -4.47 -12.20 1.39
C LEU A 135 -3.35 -11.52 0.60
N CYS A 136 -3.43 -11.52 -0.73
CA CYS A 136 -2.39 -10.96 -1.59
C CYS A 136 -2.42 -9.43 -1.67
N ALA A 137 -3.55 -8.78 -1.34
CA ALA A 137 -3.68 -7.33 -1.28
C ALA A 137 -4.70 -6.91 -0.22
N TYR A 138 -4.61 -5.65 0.26
CA TYR A 138 -5.58 -5.04 1.16
C TYR A 138 -6.48 -4.07 0.40
N ASP A 139 -7.42 -4.63 -0.35
CA ASP A 139 -8.46 -3.93 -1.10
C ASP A 139 -9.80 -3.89 -0.33
N ALA A 140 -10.86 -3.38 -0.95
CA ALA A 140 -12.19 -3.30 -0.34
C ALA A 140 -12.77 -4.68 0.01
N ILE A 141 -12.45 -5.72 -0.78
CA ILE A 141 -12.89 -7.10 -0.56
C ILE A 141 -12.14 -7.66 0.65
N ALA A 142 -10.83 -7.46 0.69
CA ALA A 142 -9.99 -7.88 1.80
C ALA A 142 -10.41 -7.23 3.12
N GLN A 143 -10.74 -5.93 3.12
CA GLN A 143 -11.23 -5.23 4.31
C GLN A 143 -12.51 -5.86 4.87
N ALA A 144 -13.49 -6.12 4.02
CA ALA A 144 -14.72 -6.77 4.42
C ALA A 144 -14.48 -8.20 4.93
N PHE A 145 -13.59 -8.94 4.26
CA PHE A 145 -13.25 -10.32 4.63
C PHE A 145 -12.48 -10.37 5.94
N VAL A 146 -11.49 -9.50 6.14
CA VAL A 146 -10.71 -9.38 7.39
C VAL A 146 -11.62 -9.08 8.57
N ALA A 147 -12.63 -8.21 8.44
CA ALA A 147 -13.60 -7.96 9.50
C ALA A 147 -14.32 -9.24 9.94
N HIS A 148 -14.67 -10.12 9.00
CA HIS A 148 -15.25 -11.42 9.30
C HIS A 148 -14.27 -12.42 9.92
N LEU A 149 -13.00 -12.40 9.50
CA LEU A 149 -11.95 -13.24 10.09
C LEU A 149 -11.69 -12.87 11.54
N VAL A 150 -11.59 -11.57 11.82
CA VAL A 150 -11.41 -11.04 13.18
C VAL A 150 -12.59 -11.41 14.08
N ALA A 151 -13.84 -11.24 13.60
CA ALA A 151 -15.04 -11.60 14.35
C ALA A 151 -15.10 -13.09 14.72
N ARG A 152 -14.44 -13.96 13.97
CA ARG A 152 -14.38 -15.42 14.20
C ARG A 152 -13.07 -15.88 14.84
N ALA A 153 -12.19 -14.95 15.24
CA ALA A 153 -10.86 -15.22 15.77
C ALA A 153 -10.00 -16.12 14.84
N ILE A 154 -10.15 -15.98 13.51
CA ILE A 154 -9.34 -16.70 12.53
C ILE A 154 -8.09 -15.84 12.27
N PRO A 155 -6.89 -16.39 12.47
CA PRO A 155 -5.66 -15.66 12.17
C PRO A 155 -5.56 -15.34 10.68
N TYR A 156 -5.04 -14.16 10.36
CA TYR A 156 -4.83 -13.74 8.98
C TYR A 156 -3.57 -12.89 8.84
N VAL A 157 -3.08 -12.78 7.63
CA VAL A 157 -2.02 -11.85 7.23
C VAL A 157 -2.29 -11.34 5.83
N VAL A 158 -1.98 -10.07 5.62
CA VAL A 158 -2.04 -9.41 4.30
C VAL A 158 -0.63 -9.24 3.78
N LEU A 159 -0.38 -9.59 2.54
CA LEU A 159 0.88 -9.29 1.86
C LEU A 159 0.85 -7.86 1.32
N GLU A 160 1.90 -7.09 1.59
CA GLU A 160 2.06 -5.73 1.06
C GLU A 160 3.49 -5.55 0.57
N PRO A 161 3.68 -5.33 -0.74
CA PRO A 161 5.01 -5.14 -1.31
C PRO A 161 5.69 -3.83 -0.89
N ASP A 162 4.91 -2.75 -0.70
CA ASP A 162 5.45 -1.46 -0.25
C ASP A 162 5.63 -1.43 1.27
N PRO A 163 6.89 -1.38 1.76
CA PRO A 163 7.15 -1.32 3.19
C PRO A 163 6.55 -0.09 3.90
N THR A 164 6.37 1.02 3.18
CA THR A 164 5.78 2.24 3.76
C THR A 164 4.30 2.04 4.02
N ARG A 165 3.59 1.47 3.04
CA ARG A 165 2.18 1.12 3.16
C ARG A 165 1.95 0.01 4.20
N ALA A 166 2.84 -0.97 4.24
CA ALA A 166 2.78 -2.04 5.24
C ALA A 166 2.88 -1.51 6.67
N VAL A 167 3.76 -0.52 6.93
CA VAL A 167 3.86 0.13 8.24
C VAL A 167 2.59 0.91 8.57
N ALA A 168 2.01 1.63 7.61
CA ALA A 168 0.77 2.35 7.82
C ALA A 168 -0.38 1.39 8.18
N LEU A 169 -0.58 0.32 7.41
CA LEU A 169 -1.58 -0.71 7.69
C LEU A 169 -1.37 -1.40 9.04
N HIS A 170 -0.11 -1.69 9.38
CA HIS A 170 0.23 -2.26 10.69
C HIS A 170 -0.13 -1.30 11.84
N GLY A 171 0.10 0.00 11.63
CA GLY A 171 -0.32 1.05 12.56
C GLY A 171 -1.83 1.17 12.74
N GLU A 172 -2.60 0.80 11.72
CA GLU A 172 -4.08 0.71 11.75
C GLU A 172 -4.59 -0.58 12.40
N GLY A 173 -3.69 -1.47 12.84
CA GLY A 173 -4.04 -2.74 13.46
C GLY A 173 -4.27 -3.90 12.48
N VAL A 174 -3.90 -3.73 11.21
CA VAL A 174 -3.94 -4.81 10.22
C VAL A 174 -2.71 -5.70 10.37
N ASN A 175 -2.90 -7.01 10.36
CA ASN A 175 -1.79 -7.97 10.34
C ASN A 175 -1.20 -8.01 8.94
N VAL A 176 0.00 -7.44 8.77
CA VAL A 176 0.67 -7.27 7.48
C VAL A 176 2.02 -7.98 7.49
N LEU A 177 2.40 -8.53 6.34
CA LEU A 177 3.72 -9.05 6.03
C LEU A 177 4.28 -8.32 4.82
N VAL A 178 5.49 -7.77 4.93
CA VAL A 178 6.17 -7.17 3.78
C VAL A 178 6.70 -8.25 2.86
N GLY A 179 6.17 -8.31 1.65
CA GLY A 179 6.62 -9.29 0.66
C GLY A 179 5.89 -9.16 -0.67
N TYR A 180 6.53 -9.68 -1.71
CA TYR A 180 5.98 -9.72 -3.06
C TYR A 180 5.24 -11.03 -3.27
N PRO A 181 3.96 -11.01 -3.71
CA PRO A 181 3.17 -12.24 -3.93
C PRO A 181 3.73 -13.19 -4.99
N ASP A 182 4.60 -12.70 -5.89
CA ASP A 182 5.28 -13.50 -6.91
C ASP A 182 6.59 -14.15 -6.43
N SER A 183 6.99 -13.95 -5.16
CA SER A 183 8.24 -14.44 -4.60
C SER A 183 8.03 -15.66 -3.71
N VAL A 184 8.75 -16.75 -4.00
CA VAL A 184 8.76 -17.97 -3.17
C VAL A 184 9.22 -17.69 -1.74
N ASP A 185 10.17 -16.76 -1.56
CA ASP A 185 10.65 -16.40 -0.22
C ASP A 185 9.56 -15.73 0.61
N THR A 186 8.66 -14.97 -0.03
CA THR A 186 7.48 -14.40 0.64
C THR A 186 6.55 -15.49 1.14
N TRP A 187 6.26 -16.51 0.33
CA TRP A 187 5.39 -17.62 0.72
C TRP A 187 5.98 -18.47 1.84
N ARG A 188 7.31 -18.67 1.82
CA ARG A 188 8.01 -19.30 2.93
C ARG A 188 7.92 -18.50 4.21
N SER A 189 8.15 -17.19 4.14
CA SER A 189 8.06 -16.25 5.26
C SER A 189 6.63 -16.12 5.79
N ALA A 190 5.63 -16.21 4.89
CA ALA A 190 4.21 -16.24 5.22
C ALA A 190 3.72 -17.62 5.71
N ARG A 191 4.58 -18.64 5.76
CA ARG A 191 4.21 -20.02 6.18
C ARG A 191 3.04 -20.59 5.36
N ALA A 192 3.06 -20.37 4.04
CA ALA A 192 1.96 -20.75 3.15
C ALA A 192 1.58 -22.25 3.22
N GLU A 193 2.56 -23.13 3.45
CA GLU A 193 2.33 -24.58 3.64
C GLU A 193 1.42 -24.92 4.82
N ARG A 194 1.34 -24.02 5.81
CA ARG A 194 0.53 -24.19 7.03
C ARG A 194 -0.71 -23.29 7.01
N ALA A 195 -0.93 -22.55 5.95
CA ALA A 195 -2.08 -21.69 5.79
C ALA A 195 -3.34 -22.53 5.54
N ARG A 196 -4.47 -22.02 5.99
CA ARG A 196 -5.78 -22.59 5.71
C ARG A 196 -6.29 -22.22 4.33
N LEU A 197 -5.98 -21.01 3.88
CA LEU A 197 -6.47 -20.44 2.64
C LEU A 197 -5.54 -19.31 2.19
N VAL A 198 -5.27 -19.25 0.90
CA VAL A 198 -4.69 -18.09 0.25
C VAL A 198 -5.74 -17.45 -0.65
N VAL A 199 -5.91 -16.13 -0.54
CA VAL A 199 -6.81 -15.34 -1.37
C VAL A 199 -5.97 -14.53 -2.36
N ALA A 200 -6.01 -14.91 -3.61
CA ALA A 200 -5.38 -14.18 -4.72
C ALA A 200 -6.37 -13.13 -5.23
N ASN A 201 -6.22 -11.91 -4.75
CA ASN A 201 -7.09 -10.76 -5.05
C ASN A 201 -6.30 -9.61 -5.69
N LEU A 202 -5.49 -9.95 -6.68
CA LEU A 202 -4.76 -9.06 -7.57
C LEU A 202 -5.44 -9.02 -8.94
N ASP A 203 -4.75 -8.49 -9.96
CA ASP A 203 -5.18 -8.66 -11.36
C ASP A 203 -5.04 -10.11 -11.84
N ASP A 204 -5.71 -10.48 -12.92
CA ASP A 204 -5.78 -11.86 -13.41
C ASP A 204 -4.40 -12.46 -13.76
N PRO A 205 -3.48 -11.74 -14.44
CA PRO A 205 -2.12 -12.22 -14.67
C PRO A 205 -1.32 -12.44 -13.39
N ALA A 206 -1.44 -11.53 -12.42
CA ALA A 206 -0.75 -11.67 -11.14
C ALA A 206 -1.33 -12.81 -10.31
N ASN A 207 -2.65 -13.00 -10.30
CA ASN A 207 -3.31 -14.13 -9.64
C ASN A 207 -2.87 -15.48 -10.23
N THR A 208 -2.68 -15.55 -11.55
CA THR A 208 -2.16 -16.74 -12.22
C THR A 208 -0.72 -17.04 -11.77
N ASN A 209 0.14 -16.03 -11.77
CA ASN A 209 1.53 -16.18 -11.32
C ASN A 209 1.63 -16.61 -9.85
N VAL A 210 0.82 -15.98 -8.98
CA VAL A 210 0.69 -16.35 -7.57
C VAL A 210 0.27 -17.81 -7.42
N THR A 211 -0.76 -18.23 -8.15
CA THR A 211 -1.28 -19.60 -8.08
C THR A 211 -0.24 -20.62 -8.47
N ILE A 212 0.48 -20.41 -9.56
CA ILE A 212 1.56 -21.30 -10.02
C ILE A 212 2.69 -21.35 -8.98
N THR A 213 3.14 -20.19 -8.48
CA THR A 213 4.21 -20.11 -7.47
C THR A 213 3.83 -20.82 -6.18
N LEU A 214 2.56 -20.71 -5.76
CA LEU A 214 2.06 -21.41 -4.58
C LEU A 214 2.00 -22.91 -4.79
N ARG A 215 1.57 -23.40 -5.96
CA ARG A 215 1.52 -24.83 -6.25
C ARG A 215 2.89 -25.50 -6.26
N GLU A 216 3.92 -24.76 -6.68
CA GLU A 216 5.31 -25.24 -6.58
C GLU A 216 5.80 -25.35 -5.14
N HIS A 217 5.34 -24.47 -4.24
CA HIS A 217 5.86 -24.37 -2.88
C HIS A 217 4.95 -24.97 -1.80
N ALA A 218 3.65 -24.82 -1.94
CA ALA A 218 2.61 -25.30 -1.02
C ALA A 218 1.49 -25.98 -1.81
N PRO A 219 1.71 -27.21 -2.33
CA PRO A 219 0.83 -27.89 -3.27
C PRO A 219 -0.58 -28.13 -2.70
N ASP A 220 -0.73 -28.33 -1.40
CA ASP A 220 -1.97 -28.71 -0.75
C ASP A 220 -2.78 -27.52 -0.22
N VAL A 221 -2.24 -26.27 -0.25
CA VAL A 221 -2.94 -25.12 0.28
C VAL A 221 -4.17 -24.79 -0.58
N ALA A 222 -5.30 -24.49 0.07
CA ALA A 222 -6.47 -24.00 -0.64
C ALA A 222 -6.22 -22.58 -1.19
N ILE A 223 -6.51 -22.37 -2.48
CA ILE A 223 -6.33 -21.08 -3.17
C ILE A 223 -7.69 -20.62 -3.70
N ALA A 224 -8.16 -19.47 -3.24
CA ALA A 224 -9.30 -18.76 -3.79
C ALA A 224 -8.80 -17.60 -4.64
N ALA A 225 -9.03 -17.63 -5.94
CA ALA A 225 -8.65 -16.56 -6.84
C ALA A 225 -9.88 -15.72 -7.23
N ILE A 226 -9.75 -14.40 -7.15
CA ILE A 226 -10.79 -13.46 -7.58
C ILE A 226 -10.43 -13.01 -8.99
N VAL A 227 -11.33 -13.21 -9.96
CA VAL A 227 -11.09 -12.83 -11.35
C VAL A 227 -11.95 -11.66 -11.77
N GLU A 228 -11.33 -10.83 -12.59
CA GLU A 228 -12.01 -9.71 -13.25
C GLU A 228 -12.65 -10.10 -14.56
N ASP A 229 -11.92 -10.89 -15.37
CA ASP A 229 -12.38 -11.35 -16.68
C ASP A 229 -12.84 -12.81 -16.62
N HIS A 230 -13.90 -13.12 -17.40
CA HIS A 230 -14.43 -14.47 -17.46
C HIS A 230 -13.48 -15.48 -18.11
N ASP A 231 -12.70 -15.03 -19.08
CA ASP A 231 -11.76 -15.88 -19.83
C ASP A 231 -10.55 -16.30 -18.97
N ALA A 232 -10.31 -15.62 -17.85
CA ALA A 232 -9.25 -15.99 -16.89
C ALA A 232 -9.63 -17.16 -15.98
N ILE A 233 -10.90 -17.58 -15.92
CA ILE A 233 -11.35 -18.66 -15.03
C ILE A 233 -10.63 -19.97 -15.36
N ASP A 234 -10.69 -20.39 -16.62
CA ASP A 234 -10.09 -21.66 -17.06
C ASP A 234 -8.57 -21.67 -16.85
N ILE A 235 -7.92 -20.51 -17.05
CA ILE A 235 -6.49 -20.35 -16.85
C ILE A 235 -6.12 -20.54 -15.38
N LEU A 236 -6.89 -19.95 -14.45
CA LEU A 236 -6.64 -20.06 -13.03
C LEU A 236 -6.97 -21.47 -12.49
N GLU A 237 -7.99 -22.12 -13.00
CA GLU A 237 -8.28 -23.51 -12.67
C GLU A 237 -7.15 -24.44 -13.14
N LEU A 238 -6.65 -24.27 -14.37
CA LEU A 238 -5.50 -24.97 -14.89
C LEU A 238 -4.21 -24.67 -14.12
N ALA A 239 -4.02 -23.43 -13.66
CA ALA A 239 -2.91 -23.06 -12.79
C ALA A 239 -2.98 -23.71 -11.40
N GLY A 240 -4.14 -24.28 -11.04
CA GLY A 240 -4.35 -25.02 -9.79
C GLY A 240 -5.09 -24.23 -8.70
N ALA A 241 -5.83 -23.19 -9.01
CA ALA A 241 -6.71 -22.55 -8.06
C ALA A 241 -7.76 -23.54 -7.56
N THR A 242 -8.02 -23.56 -6.24
CA THR A 242 -9.03 -24.45 -5.66
C THR A 242 -10.44 -23.94 -5.93
N ASN A 243 -10.58 -22.61 -5.94
CA ASN A 243 -11.85 -21.93 -6.20
C ASN A 243 -11.59 -20.62 -6.96
N VAL A 244 -12.32 -20.40 -8.05
CA VAL A 244 -12.23 -19.17 -8.84
C VAL A 244 -13.53 -18.40 -8.72
N ILE A 245 -13.46 -17.15 -8.29
CA ILE A 245 -14.60 -16.28 -7.98
C ILE A 245 -14.70 -15.16 -9.02
N ALA A 246 -15.62 -15.29 -9.98
CA ALA A 246 -15.91 -14.23 -10.95
C ALA A 246 -16.85 -13.17 -10.35
N LEU A 247 -16.26 -12.25 -9.55
CA LEU A 247 -16.99 -11.30 -8.73
C LEU A 247 -17.93 -10.40 -9.54
N LYS A 248 -17.44 -9.80 -10.63
CA LYS A 248 -18.22 -8.90 -11.48
C LYS A 248 -19.44 -9.61 -12.09
N ARG A 249 -19.26 -10.87 -12.51
CA ARG A 249 -20.33 -11.69 -13.05
C ARG A 249 -21.37 -12.04 -11.99
N GLN A 250 -20.92 -12.47 -10.80
CA GLN A 250 -21.83 -12.79 -9.70
C GLN A 250 -22.64 -11.56 -9.27
N LEU A 251 -21.99 -10.40 -9.17
CA LEU A 251 -22.67 -9.14 -8.87
C LEU A 251 -23.67 -8.75 -9.96
N GLY A 252 -23.30 -8.88 -11.23
CA GLY A 252 -24.19 -8.63 -12.37
C GLY A 252 -25.41 -9.55 -12.34
N GLN A 253 -25.23 -10.83 -12.06
CA GLN A 253 -26.35 -11.79 -11.92
C GLN A 253 -27.27 -11.43 -10.75
N GLN A 254 -26.72 -11.04 -9.60
CA GLN A 254 -27.50 -10.59 -8.45
C GLN A 254 -28.30 -9.31 -8.76
N LEU A 255 -27.69 -8.35 -9.47
CA LEU A 255 -28.38 -7.13 -9.89
C LEU A 255 -29.49 -7.45 -10.90
N ALA A 256 -29.23 -8.29 -11.89
CA ALA A 256 -30.23 -8.72 -12.87
C ALA A 256 -31.42 -9.42 -12.19
N ALA A 257 -31.16 -10.28 -11.22
CA ALA A 257 -32.17 -10.92 -10.41
C ALA A 257 -33.08 -9.91 -9.67
N ARG A 258 -32.52 -8.78 -9.21
CA ARG A 258 -33.30 -7.72 -8.54
C ARG A 258 -34.16 -6.90 -9.51
N VAL A 259 -33.71 -6.72 -10.75
CA VAL A 259 -34.43 -5.95 -11.77
C VAL A 259 -35.54 -6.77 -12.41
N GLY A 260 -35.34 -8.08 -12.63
CA GLY A 260 -36.29 -8.98 -13.30
C GLY A 260 -37.50 -9.39 -12.47
N VAL A 261 -37.52 -9.08 -11.16
CA VAL A 261 -38.57 -9.54 -10.26
C VAL A 261 -39.57 -8.42 -9.95
N GLY A 262 -40.58 -8.26 -10.79
CA GLY A 262 -41.82 -7.62 -10.37
C GLY A 262 -42.49 -8.42 -9.27
N GLY A 263 -42.02 -8.30 -8.03
CA GLY A 263 -42.72 -8.59 -6.76
C GLY A 263 -43.23 -10.00 -6.44
N ARG A 264 -43.10 -11.02 -7.31
CA ARG A 264 -43.72 -12.32 -7.09
C ARG A 264 -42.87 -13.57 -7.34
N ALA A 265 -41.63 -13.44 -7.81
CA ALA A 265 -40.77 -14.59 -8.07
C ALA A 265 -39.75 -14.80 -6.93
N ALA A 266 -39.44 -16.08 -6.63
CA ALA A 266 -38.39 -16.44 -5.68
C ALA A 266 -37.03 -15.96 -6.16
N GLN A 267 -36.27 -15.27 -5.31
CA GLN A 267 -34.91 -14.82 -5.57
C GLN A 267 -33.91 -15.81 -5.00
N VAL A 268 -33.08 -16.44 -5.82
CA VAL A 268 -31.98 -17.27 -5.38
C VAL A 268 -30.92 -16.37 -4.78
N VAL A 269 -30.69 -16.48 -3.48
CA VAL A 269 -29.73 -15.67 -2.72
C VAL A 269 -28.39 -16.37 -2.62
N GLY A 270 -28.37 -17.70 -2.68
CA GLY A 270 -27.15 -18.48 -2.59
C GLY A 270 -27.33 -19.93 -3.01
N ARG A 271 -26.20 -20.61 -3.24
CA ARG A 271 -26.13 -22.04 -3.48
C ARG A 271 -25.15 -22.65 -2.51
N TYR A 272 -25.54 -23.71 -1.83
CA TYR A 272 -24.70 -24.49 -0.95
C TYR A 272 -24.77 -25.95 -1.39
N GLU A 273 -23.71 -26.45 -2.00
CA GLU A 273 -23.65 -27.77 -2.65
C GLU A 273 -24.82 -27.97 -3.63
N SER A 274 -25.72 -28.90 -3.33
CA SER A 274 -26.95 -29.19 -4.09
C SER A 274 -28.14 -28.33 -3.67
N LEU A 275 -28.03 -27.50 -2.62
CA LEU A 275 -29.09 -26.68 -2.08
C LEU A 275 -29.10 -25.28 -2.66
N LEU A 276 -30.23 -24.82 -3.17
CA LEU A 276 -30.47 -23.43 -3.53
C LEU A 276 -31.17 -22.73 -2.37
N VAL A 277 -30.57 -21.63 -1.91
CA VAL A 277 -31.21 -20.76 -0.92
C VAL A 277 -31.91 -19.65 -1.68
N ALA A 278 -33.23 -19.59 -1.55
CA ALA A 278 -34.03 -18.57 -2.21
C ALA A 278 -34.89 -17.82 -1.20
N GLU A 279 -35.01 -16.52 -1.44
CA GLU A 279 -35.92 -15.65 -0.70
C GLU A 279 -37.17 -15.37 -1.54
N LEU A 280 -38.32 -15.42 -0.91
CA LEU A 280 -39.61 -15.07 -1.52
C LEU A 280 -40.33 -14.08 -0.60
N PRO A 281 -40.79 -12.91 -1.13
CA PRO A 281 -41.62 -12.02 -0.33
C PRO A 281 -42.94 -12.70 0.02
N ALA A 282 -43.24 -12.79 1.32
CA ALA A 282 -44.48 -13.40 1.80
C ALA A 282 -45.74 -12.62 1.41
N ARG A 283 -45.58 -11.34 1.06
CA ARG A 283 -46.71 -10.46 0.68
C ARG A 283 -47.46 -11.00 -0.55
N GLY A 284 -48.75 -11.25 -0.41
CA GLY A 284 -49.63 -11.82 -1.47
C GLY A 284 -49.61 -13.35 -1.57
N THR A 285 -48.97 -14.03 -0.64
CA THR A 285 -49.02 -15.49 -0.50
C THR A 285 -49.94 -15.92 0.67
N SER A 286 -50.33 -17.19 0.70
CA SER A 286 -51.10 -17.78 1.81
C SER A 286 -50.31 -17.89 3.14
N LEU A 287 -49.07 -17.42 3.14
CA LEU A 287 -48.16 -17.47 4.30
C LEU A 287 -48.29 -16.23 5.19
N VAL A 288 -48.87 -15.14 4.69
CA VAL A 288 -49.02 -13.90 5.47
C VAL A 288 -49.88 -14.13 6.69
N GLY A 289 -49.37 -13.75 7.85
CA GLY A 289 -50.08 -13.88 9.13
C GLY A 289 -50.04 -15.28 9.76
N ARG A 290 -49.35 -16.25 9.17
CA ARG A 290 -49.16 -17.59 9.72
C ARG A 290 -47.78 -17.78 10.34
N THR A 291 -47.68 -18.53 11.39
CA THR A 291 -46.39 -18.97 11.92
C THR A 291 -45.76 -20.03 10.99
N VAL A 292 -44.46 -20.26 11.09
CA VAL A 292 -43.75 -21.29 10.32
C VAL A 292 -44.35 -22.68 10.56
N ARG A 293 -44.85 -22.92 11.75
CA ARG A 293 -45.51 -24.18 12.14
C ARG A 293 -46.88 -24.36 11.45
N GLU A 294 -47.65 -23.29 11.36
CA GLU A 294 -48.98 -23.28 10.71
C GLU A 294 -48.89 -23.31 9.19
N SER A 295 -47.78 -22.86 8.62
CA SER A 295 -47.54 -22.83 7.19
C SER A 295 -47.28 -24.21 6.58
N ARG A 296 -46.95 -25.24 7.41
CA ARG A 296 -46.60 -26.61 7.00
C ARG A 296 -45.67 -26.71 5.79
N LEU A 297 -44.71 -25.79 5.68
CA LEU A 297 -43.80 -25.69 4.53
C LEU A 297 -43.04 -26.98 4.20
N ARG A 298 -42.79 -27.85 5.22
CA ARG A 298 -42.16 -29.17 5.02
C ARG A 298 -43.11 -30.17 4.32
N GLU A 299 -44.38 -30.15 4.67
CA GLU A 299 -45.38 -31.08 4.14
C GLU A 299 -45.77 -30.68 2.70
N THR A 300 -45.81 -29.36 2.41
CA THR A 300 -46.09 -28.84 1.09
C THR A 300 -45.00 -29.18 0.05
N LYS A 301 -43.74 -29.30 0.53
CA LYS A 301 -42.62 -29.73 -0.31
C LYS A 301 -42.76 -31.20 -0.74
N ALA A 302 -43.14 -32.08 0.14
CA ALA A 302 -43.37 -33.50 -0.18
C ALA A 302 -44.52 -33.70 -1.17
N ALA A 303 -45.59 -32.88 -1.11
CA ALA A 303 -46.71 -32.91 -2.05
C ALA A 303 -46.36 -32.27 -3.42
N ALA A 304 -45.40 -31.36 -3.51
CA ALA A 304 -44.94 -30.78 -4.77
C ALA A 304 -43.98 -31.72 -5.52
N GLU A 305 -43.20 -32.52 -4.84
CA GLU A 305 -42.33 -33.56 -5.43
C GLU A 305 -43.15 -34.74 -6.00
N GLN A 306 -44.39 -34.96 -5.56
CA GLN A 306 -45.32 -35.96 -6.12
C GLN A 306 -46.19 -35.47 -7.28
N ARG A 307 -46.21 -34.14 -7.56
CA ARG A 307 -46.81 -33.59 -8.77
C ARG A 307 -45.68 -33.28 -9.72
N GLU A 308 -45.52 -34.12 -10.76
CA GLU A 308 -44.63 -33.89 -11.88
C GLU A 308 -44.73 -32.43 -12.35
N MET A 309 -43.77 -31.62 -11.96
CA MET A 309 -43.49 -30.39 -12.69
C MET A 309 -42.90 -30.80 -14.05
N PRO A 310 -43.39 -30.25 -15.18
CA PRO A 310 -42.74 -30.48 -16.47
C PRO A 310 -41.28 -30.04 -16.30
N SER A 311 -40.37 -31.00 -16.48
CA SER A 311 -38.94 -30.77 -16.52
C SER A 311 -38.67 -29.74 -17.61
N VAL A 312 -38.43 -28.49 -17.20
CA VAL A 312 -37.75 -27.52 -18.07
C VAL A 312 -36.29 -27.98 -18.06
N LEU A 313 -36.00 -28.86 -19.02
CA LEU A 313 -34.65 -29.19 -19.42
C LEU A 313 -33.99 -27.89 -19.87
N ILE A 314 -33.20 -27.30 -19.03
CA ILE A 314 -32.16 -26.38 -19.46
C ILE A 314 -31.11 -27.30 -20.11
N PRO A 315 -30.88 -27.24 -21.43
CA PRO A 315 -29.89 -28.07 -22.09
C PRO A 315 -28.51 -27.71 -21.47
N ALA A 316 -27.78 -28.72 -21.06
CA ALA A 316 -26.38 -28.58 -20.73
C ALA A 316 -25.65 -27.97 -21.94
N PRO A 317 -24.68 -27.08 -21.74
CA PRO A 317 -23.89 -26.58 -22.83
C PRO A 317 -23.21 -27.77 -23.50
N HIS A 318 -23.41 -27.92 -24.80
CA HIS A 318 -22.77 -28.93 -25.62
C HIS A 318 -21.24 -28.81 -25.50
N SER A 319 -20.62 -29.85 -24.95
CA SER A 319 -19.24 -30.19 -25.23
C SER A 319 -19.20 -30.60 -26.72
N GLY A 320 -18.68 -29.75 -27.57
CA GLY A 320 -18.60 -30.01 -29.02
C GLY A 320 -17.30 -29.49 -29.58
N GLY A 321 -16.50 -30.47 -30.06
CA GLY A 321 -15.62 -30.38 -31.19
C GLY A 321 -14.33 -29.53 -31.10
#